data_ad9162095d6284f5cf0e9cac44bb94c3
#
_entry.id   ad9162095d6284f5cf0e9cac44bb94c3
#
_cell.length_a   1.000
_cell.length_b   1.000
_cell.length_c   1.000
_cell.angle_alpha   90.00
_cell.angle_beta   90.00
_cell.angle_gamma   90.00
#
_symmetry.space_group_name_H-M   'P 1'
#
loop_
_entity.id
_entity.type
_entity.pdbx_description
1 polymer ?
#
loop_
_entity_poly.entity_id
_entity_poly.type
_entity_poly.pdbx_seq_one_letter_code
_entity_poly.pdbx_strand_id
1 'polypeptide(L)'
;MNISALEKMLARGKDDALLRFALGNAYLQDGRPDEAVTHLQAALVHKPDYSAAWKLLGKAYADMAQHELALRAYQDGISAADKTGDRQAAK
;
A
#
# COMPACT_ATOMS: atom_id res chain seq x y z
N MET A 1 14.87 2.62 2.47
CA MET A 1 14.55 2.31 3.86
C MET A 1 14.82 0.83 4.11
N ASN A 2 15.37 0.48 5.26
CA ASN A 2 15.82 -0.88 5.55
C ASN A 2 14.64 -1.76 5.96
N ILE A 3 14.33 -2.78 5.15
CA ILE A 3 13.24 -3.72 5.41
C ILE A 3 13.39 -4.40 6.78
N SER A 4 14.61 -4.82 7.11
CA SER A 4 14.87 -5.49 8.39
C SER A 4 14.51 -4.61 9.58
N ALA A 5 14.84 -3.32 9.53
CA ALA A 5 14.51 -2.38 10.59
C ALA A 5 12.99 -2.21 10.74
N LEU A 6 12.29 -2.11 9.61
CA LEU A 6 10.83 -1.98 9.60
C LEU A 6 10.16 -3.24 10.14
N GLU A 7 10.66 -4.41 9.77
CA GLU A 7 10.13 -5.69 10.27
C GLU A 7 10.33 -5.82 11.78
N LYS A 8 11.45 -5.34 12.29
CA LYS A 8 11.71 -5.34 13.73
C LYS A 8 10.72 -4.45 14.48
N MET A 9 10.38 -3.30 13.91
CA MET A 9 9.37 -2.42 14.50
C MET A 9 8.01 -3.11 14.57
N LEU A 10 7.64 -3.80 13.51
CA LEU A 10 6.39 -4.55 13.46
C LEU A 10 6.39 -5.67 14.50
N ALA A 11 7.50 -6.40 14.62
CA ALA A 11 7.64 -7.50 15.58
C ALA A 11 7.54 -7.01 17.02
N ARG A 12 7.88 -5.76 17.30
CA ARG A 12 7.77 -5.14 18.62
C ARG A 12 6.35 -4.66 18.93
N GLY A 13 5.40 -4.92 18.04
CA GLY A 13 4.01 -4.56 18.24
C GLY A 13 3.59 -3.21 17.69
N LYS A 14 4.48 -2.49 17.02
CA LYS A 14 4.11 -1.24 16.37
C LYS A 14 3.49 -1.55 15.01
N ASP A 15 2.19 -1.77 14.99
CA ASP A 15 1.46 -2.11 13.78
C ASP A 15 0.43 -1.03 13.49
N ASP A 16 0.76 -0.14 12.57
CA ASP A 16 -0.12 0.95 12.16
C ASP A 16 -0.07 1.11 10.64
N ALA A 17 -0.95 1.96 10.12
CA ALA A 17 -1.08 2.16 8.68
C ALA A 17 0.23 2.68 8.06
N LEU A 18 0.90 3.60 8.73
CA LEU A 18 2.12 4.20 8.20
C LEU A 18 3.25 3.17 8.11
N LEU A 19 3.45 2.36 9.14
CA LEU A 19 4.48 1.33 9.13
C LEU A 19 4.21 0.28 8.06
N ARG A 20 2.95 -0.16 7.95
CA ARG A 20 2.57 -1.12 6.91
C ARG A 20 2.76 -0.54 5.50
N PHE A 21 2.43 0.74 5.32
CA PHE A 21 2.69 1.42 4.05
C PHE A 21 4.19 1.46 3.73
N ALA A 22 5.01 1.81 4.72
CA ALA A 22 6.46 1.86 4.55
C ALA A 22 7.03 0.49 4.17
N LEU A 23 6.54 -0.57 4.81
CA LEU A 23 6.94 -1.94 4.47
C LEU A 23 6.53 -2.30 3.04
N GLY A 24 5.29 -1.98 2.66
CA GLY A 24 4.81 -2.23 1.31
C GLY A 24 5.68 -1.54 0.26
N ASN A 25 6.00 -0.27 0.50
CA ASN A 25 6.86 0.49 -0.39
C ASN A 25 8.26 -0.11 -0.48
N ALA A 26 8.83 -0.50 0.65
CA ALA A 26 10.18 -1.07 0.70
C ALA A 26 10.25 -2.40 -0.06
N TYR A 27 9.24 -3.26 0.12
CA TYR A 27 9.20 -4.53 -0.61
C TYR A 27 9.02 -4.32 -2.12
N LEU A 28 8.21 -3.34 -2.53
CA LEU A 28 8.07 -3.02 -3.95
C LEU A 28 9.41 -2.59 -4.55
N GLN A 29 10.13 -1.74 -3.85
CA GLN A 29 11.44 -1.27 -4.32
C GLN A 29 12.46 -2.41 -4.37
N ASP A 30 12.27 -3.43 -3.55
CA ASP A 30 13.15 -4.60 -3.52
C ASP A 30 12.74 -5.67 -4.55
N GLY A 31 11.75 -5.39 -5.39
CA GLY A 31 11.29 -6.33 -6.40
C GLY A 31 10.49 -7.50 -5.85
N ARG A 32 9.81 -7.30 -4.73
CA ARG A 32 9.03 -8.33 -4.03
C ARG A 32 7.57 -7.87 -3.90
N PRO A 33 6.84 -7.79 -5.02
CA PRO A 33 5.48 -7.24 -5.00
C PRO A 33 4.48 -8.11 -4.22
N ASP A 34 4.66 -9.42 -4.15
CA ASP A 34 3.77 -10.30 -3.40
C ASP A 34 3.79 -9.97 -1.91
N GLU A 35 4.95 -9.74 -1.35
CA GLU A 35 5.07 -9.34 0.06
C GLU A 35 4.56 -7.92 0.27
N ALA A 36 4.77 -7.04 -0.71
CA ALA A 36 4.23 -5.70 -0.67
C ALA A 36 2.70 -5.71 -0.57
N VAL A 37 2.03 -6.58 -1.32
CA VAL A 37 0.56 -6.70 -1.27
C VAL A 37 0.10 -7.00 0.15
N THR A 38 0.76 -7.94 0.84
CA THR A 38 0.39 -8.31 2.21
C THR A 38 0.41 -7.10 3.14
N HIS A 39 1.49 -6.32 3.09
CA HIS A 39 1.63 -5.16 3.98
C HIS A 39 0.70 -4.01 3.58
N LEU A 40 0.51 -3.79 2.27
CA LEU A 40 -0.40 -2.73 1.82
C LEU A 40 -1.85 -3.04 2.16
N GLN A 41 -2.26 -4.30 2.06
CA GLN A 41 -3.60 -4.69 2.50
C GLN A 41 -3.78 -4.46 4.00
N ALA A 42 -2.76 -4.75 4.80
CA ALA A 42 -2.81 -4.48 6.23
C ALA A 42 -2.90 -2.98 6.51
N ALA A 43 -2.18 -2.16 5.75
CA ALA A 43 -2.29 -0.70 5.87
C ALA A 43 -3.73 -0.23 5.64
N LEU A 44 -4.42 -0.85 4.67
CA LEU A 44 -5.79 -0.48 4.33
C LEU A 44 -6.82 -1.00 5.34
N VAL A 45 -6.47 -2.04 6.10
CA VAL A 45 -7.30 -2.46 7.24
C VAL A 45 -7.25 -1.39 8.33
N HIS A 46 -6.06 -0.85 8.60
CA HIS A 46 -5.90 0.23 9.58
C HIS A 46 -6.53 1.54 9.11
N LYS A 47 -6.40 1.83 7.80
CA LYS A 47 -6.86 3.11 7.24
C LYS A 47 -7.44 2.85 5.85
N PRO A 48 -8.75 2.53 5.74
CA PRO A 48 -9.37 2.17 4.46
C PRO A 48 -9.32 3.27 3.39
N ASP A 49 -9.22 4.54 3.79
CA ASP A 49 -9.16 5.68 2.86
C ASP A 49 -7.72 6.16 2.58
N TYR A 50 -6.74 5.33 2.84
CA TYR A 50 -5.32 5.65 2.61
C TYR A 50 -5.02 5.57 1.11
N SER A 51 -5.26 6.66 0.39
CA SER A 51 -5.17 6.67 -1.08
C SER A 51 -3.78 6.27 -1.60
N ALA A 52 -2.70 6.70 -0.92
CA ALA A 52 -1.34 6.34 -1.33
C ALA A 52 -1.11 4.83 -1.23
N ALA A 53 -1.70 4.16 -0.23
CA ALA A 53 -1.60 2.71 -0.10
C ALA A 53 -2.35 1.98 -1.21
N TRP A 54 -3.53 2.47 -1.60
CA TRP A 54 -4.26 1.95 -2.74
C TRP A 54 -3.43 2.04 -4.02
N LYS A 55 -2.78 3.19 -4.23
CA LYS A 55 -1.95 3.41 -5.40
C LYS A 55 -0.78 2.41 -5.47
N LEU A 56 -0.08 2.22 -4.35
CA LEU A 56 1.01 1.25 -4.30
C LEU A 56 0.51 -0.19 -4.46
N LEU A 57 -0.66 -0.49 -3.91
CA LEU A 57 -1.28 -1.81 -4.07
C LEU A 57 -1.54 -2.09 -5.55
N GLY A 58 -2.07 -1.09 -6.27
CA GLY A 58 -2.27 -1.21 -7.71
C GLY A 58 -0.96 -1.49 -8.43
N LYS A 59 0.10 -0.77 -8.06
CA LYS A 59 1.42 -1.00 -8.67
C LYS A 59 1.94 -2.40 -8.38
N ALA A 60 1.76 -2.89 -7.16
CA ALA A 60 2.20 -4.24 -6.80
C ALA A 60 1.47 -5.30 -7.63
N TYR A 61 0.15 -5.16 -7.78
CA TYR A 61 -0.61 -6.06 -8.62
C TYR A 61 -0.18 -5.99 -10.09
N ALA A 62 0.09 -4.78 -10.59
CA ALA A 62 0.57 -4.62 -11.96
C ALA A 62 1.92 -5.30 -12.17
N ASP A 63 2.81 -5.18 -11.19
CA ASP A 63 4.13 -5.84 -11.25
C ASP A 63 4.00 -7.36 -11.25
N MET A 64 2.89 -7.89 -10.73
CA MET A 64 2.58 -9.32 -10.72
C MET A 64 1.72 -9.75 -11.92
N ALA A 65 1.50 -8.85 -12.87
CA ALA A 65 0.63 -9.06 -14.03
C ALA A 65 -0.82 -9.36 -13.65
N GLN A 66 -1.25 -8.93 -12.47
CA GLN A 66 -2.64 -9.06 -12.00
C GLN A 66 -3.41 -7.80 -12.39
N HIS A 67 -3.69 -7.65 -13.69
CA HIS A 67 -4.16 -6.38 -14.24
C HIS A 67 -5.54 -5.95 -13.75
N GLU A 68 -6.45 -6.90 -13.55
CA GLU A 68 -7.80 -6.58 -13.06
C GLU A 68 -7.76 -6.09 -11.62
N LEU A 69 -6.95 -6.75 -10.78
CA LEU A 69 -6.78 -6.33 -9.39
C LEU A 69 -6.08 -4.97 -9.32
N ALA A 70 -5.11 -4.74 -10.21
CA ALA A 70 -4.44 -3.44 -10.28
C ALA A 70 -5.42 -2.32 -10.61
N LEU A 71 -6.26 -2.55 -11.62
CA LEU A 71 -7.25 -1.55 -12.01
C LEU A 71 -8.21 -1.24 -10.87
N ARG A 72 -8.71 -2.29 -10.20
CA ARG A 72 -9.63 -2.11 -9.08
C ARG A 72 -8.98 -1.32 -7.94
N ALA A 73 -7.71 -1.63 -7.62
CA ALA A 73 -7.01 -0.92 -6.57
C ALA A 73 -6.83 0.56 -6.89
N TYR A 74 -6.51 0.89 -8.14
CA TYR A 74 -6.40 2.27 -8.58
C TYR A 74 -7.75 2.99 -8.50
N GLN A 75 -8.82 2.33 -8.90
CA GLN A 75 -10.17 2.90 -8.82
C GLN A 75 -10.56 3.16 -7.36
N ASP A 76 -10.27 2.22 -6.48
CA ASP A 76 -10.55 2.38 -5.05
C ASP A 76 -9.70 3.49 -4.44
N GLY A 77 -8.47 3.66 -4.95
CA GLY A 77 -7.61 4.76 -4.53
C GLY A 77 -8.16 6.12 -4.91
N ILE A 78 -8.72 6.24 -6.11
CA ILE A 78 -9.38 7.48 -6.55
C ILE A 78 -10.58 7.79 -5.65
N SER A 79 -11.39 6.78 -5.36
CA SER A 79 -12.54 6.94 -4.47
C SER A 79 -12.10 7.36 -3.06
N ALA A 80 -11.03 6.76 -2.55
CA ALA A 80 -10.48 7.11 -1.25
C ALA A 80 -10.00 8.56 -1.21
N ALA A 81 -9.33 9.02 -2.27
CA ALA A 81 -8.86 10.39 -2.38
C ALA A 81 -10.03 11.38 -2.37
N ASP A 82 -11.10 11.06 -3.07
CA ASP A 82 -12.31 11.89 -3.09
C ASP A 82 -12.93 11.99 -1.69
N LYS A 83 -13.02 10.88 -0.98
CA LYS A 83 -13.60 10.84 0.35
C LYS A 83 -12.83 11.69 1.35
N THR A 84 -11.51 11.75 1.23
CA THR A 84 -10.69 12.55 2.13
C THR A 84 -10.52 13.99 1.67
N GLY A 85 -11.05 14.33 0.51
CA GLY A 85 -10.87 15.66 -0.08
C GLY A 85 -9.52 15.85 -0.76
N ASP A 86 -8.74 14.79 -0.93
CA ASP A 86 -7.42 14.85 -1.56
C ASP A 86 -7.58 14.73 -3.08
N ARG A 87 -8.21 15.72 -3.67
CA ARG A 87 -8.52 15.72 -5.10
C ARG A 87 -7.28 15.85 -5.97
N GLN A 88 -6.20 16.37 -5.40
CA GLN A 88 -4.96 16.53 -6.16
C GLN A 88 -4.33 15.19 -6.47
N ALA A 89 -4.49 14.22 -5.60
CA ALA A 89 -4.02 12.86 -5.86
C ALA A 89 -4.84 12.15 -6.95
N ALA A 90 -6.08 12.56 -7.15
CA ALA A 90 -6.98 11.96 -8.13
C ALA A 90 -6.79 12.53 -9.53
N LYS A 91 -6.12 13.65 -9.66
CA LYS A 91 -5.82 14.26 -10.96
C LYS A 91 -4.53 13.66 -11.54
#